data_3c047bcfcb41f1d6e85b6794b316df44
#
_entry.id   3c047bcfcb41f1d6e85b6794b316df44
#
_cell.length_a   1.000
_cell.length_b   1.000
_cell.length_c   1.000
_cell.angle_alpha   90.00
_cell.angle_beta   90.00
_cell.angle_gamma   90.00
#
_symmetry.space_group_name_H-M   'P 1'
#
loop_
_entity.id
_entity.type
_entity.pdbx_description
1 polymer ?
#
loop_
_entity_poly.entity_id
_entity_poly.type
_entity_poly.pdbx_seq_one_letter_code
_entity_poly.pdbx_strand_id
1 'polypeptide(L)'
;MKNDYRTELNPEQYTAVTAIDGPVLIIAGAGSGKTRVITYRMAHMLESGIPQSQILALTFTNKAAREMAERVKERTGKKLQMLTVSTFHAFGVRILREDIHRLGWRDNFSIYDDVDRNQLIKDAGRELGFTQDALDVYMIGNLFSNI
;
A
#
# COMPACT_ATOMS: atom_id res chain seq x y z
N MET A 1 -2.93 21.09 -22.01
CA MET A 1 -3.03 20.20 -23.20
C MET A 1 -3.59 18.89 -22.70
N LYS A 2 -4.68 18.37 -23.29
CA LYS A 2 -5.12 16.99 -23.00
C LYS A 2 -4.08 16.02 -23.58
N ASN A 3 -3.56 15.14 -22.75
CA ASN A 3 -2.64 14.09 -23.22
C ASN A 3 -3.38 13.17 -24.19
N ASP A 4 -2.81 12.98 -25.38
CA ASP A 4 -3.37 12.01 -26.33
C ASP A 4 -2.84 10.61 -25.98
N TYR A 5 -3.55 9.94 -25.08
CA TYR A 5 -3.21 8.60 -24.62
C TYR A 5 -3.16 7.56 -25.75
N ARG A 6 -3.84 7.81 -26.90
CA ARG A 6 -3.86 6.88 -28.03
C ARG A 6 -2.54 6.81 -28.78
N THR A 7 -1.79 7.90 -28.77
CA THR A 7 -0.47 7.94 -29.42
C THR A 7 0.64 7.34 -28.56
N GLU A 8 0.41 7.27 -27.24
CA GLU A 8 1.42 6.84 -26.29
C GLU A 8 1.23 5.40 -25.80
N LEU A 9 0.04 4.85 -25.93
CA LEU A 9 -0.34 3.53 -25.42
C LEU A 9 -0.76 2.61 -26.57
N ASN A 10 -0.49 1.32 -26.41
CA ASN A 10 -1.09 0.33 -27.29
C ASN A 10 -2.60 0.18 -27.00
N PRO A 11 -3.39 -0.48 -27.89
CA PRO A 11 -4.85 -0.57 -27.73
C PRO A 11 -5.30 -1.17 -26.40
N GLU A 12 -4.62 -2.21 -25.90
CA GLU A 12 -4.93 -2.90 -24.65
C GLU A 12 -4.62 -2.00 -23.45
N GLN A 13 -3.47 -1.33 -23.47
CA GLN A 13 -3.11 -0.35 -22.44
C GLN A 13 -4.07 0.83 -22.42
N TYR A 14 -4.46 1.35 -23.60
CA TYR A 14 -5.43 2.42 -23.74
C TYR A 14 -6.77 2.03 -23.12
N THR A 15 -7.28 0.85 -23.46
CA THR A 15 -8.52 0.30 -22.89
C THR A 15 -8.43 0.21 -21.35
N ALA A 16 -7.32 -0.34 -20.83
CA ALA A 16 -7.10 -0.46 -19.39
C ALA A 16 -7.02 0.89 -18.68
N VAL A 17 -6.44 1.91 -19.32
CA VAL A 17 -6.34 3.27 -18.76
C VAL A 17 -7.68 3.98 -18.71
N THR A 18 -8.51 3.82 -19.75
CA THR A 18 -9.77 4.56 -19.90
C THR A 18 -10.98 3.88 -19.25
N ALA A 19 -10.91 2.60 -18.93
CA ALA A 19 -11.97 1.89 -18.22
C ALA A 19 -12.03 2.30 -16.75
N ILE A 20 -12.68 3.43 -16.43
CA ILE A 20 -12.75 4.00 -15.07
C ILE A 20 -13.81 3.30 -14.22
N ASP A 21 -14.93 2.95 -14.80
CA ASP A 21 -16.09 2.43 -14.10
C ASP A 21 -16.01 0.93 -13.86
N GLY A 22 -16.42 0.51 -12.67
CA GLY A 22 -16.51 -0.89 -12.26
C GLY A 22 -15.15 -1.55 -11.97
N PRO A 23 -15.18 -2.83 -11.58
CA PRO A 23 -13.97 -3.60 -11.29
C PRO A 23 -13.24 -3.97 -12.59
N VAL A 24 -11.93 -3.70 -12.64
CA VAL A 24 -11.06 -4.00 -13.80
C VAL A 24 -9.89 -4.84 -13.35
N LEU A 25 -9.73 -6.02 -13.95
CA LEU A 25 -8.56 -6.88 -13.77
C LEU A 25 -7.65 -6.75 -15.00
N ILE A 26 -6.37 -6.42 -14.78
CA ILE A 26 -5.36 -6.32 -15.82
C ILE A 26 -4.33 -7.42 -15.61
N ILE A 27 -4.28 -8.39 -16.54
CA ILE A 27 -3.29 -9.45 -16.54
C ILE A 27 -2.19 -9.07 -17.52
N ALA A 28 -0.96 -8.97 -17.03
CA ALA A 28 0.16 -8.47 -17.82
C ALA A 28 1.48 -9.12 -17.39
N GLY A 29 2.26 -9.59 -18.36
CA GLY A 29 3.59 -10.21 -18.15
C GLY A 29 4.65 -9.22 -17.63
N ALA A 30 5.82 -9.72 -17.29
CA ALA A 30 6.97 -8.89 -16.97
C ALA A 30 7.34 -8.00 -18.18
N GLY A 31 7.69 -6.73 -17.94
CA GLY A 31 8.06 -5.80 -19.00
C GLY A 31 6.91 -5.23 -19.85
N SER A 32 5.67 -5.68 -19.67
CA SER A 32 4.50 -5.22 -20.45
C SER A 32 4.05 -3.79 -20.14
N GLY A 33 4.69 -3.10 -19.20
CA GLY A 33 4.34 -1.74 -18.82
C GLY A 33 3.23 -1.60 -17.78
N LYS A 34 3.01 -2.61 -16.91
CA LYS A 34 2.00 -2.54 -15.82
C LYS A 34 2.02 -1.23 -15.04
N THR A 35 3.19 -0.83 -14.56
CA THR A 35 3.35 0.42 -13.81
C THR A 35 2.99 1.64 -14.66
N ARG A 36 3.32 1.62 -15.95
CA ARG A 36 2.92 2.67 -16.90
C ARG A 36 1.39 2.76 -16.98
N VAL A 37 0.70 1.65 -17.16
CA VAL A 37 -0.77 1.61 -17.23
C VAL A 37 -1.39 2.19 -15.97
N ILE A 38 -0.93 1.80 -14.77
CA ILE A 38 -1.44 2.33 -13.50
C ILE A 38 -1.22 3.83 -13.39
N THR A 39 -0.03 4.32 -13.73
CA THR A 39 0.32 5.75 -13.71
C THR A 39 -0.56 6.57 -14.66
N TYR A 40 -0.74 6.07 -15.88
CA TYR A 40 -1.58 6.70 -16.90
C TYR A 40 -3.07 6.68 -16.51
N ARG A 41 -3.54 5.60 -15.88
CA ARG A 41 -4.90 5.48 -15.36
C ARG A 41 -5.19 6.52 -14.27
N MET A 42 -4.27 6.69 -13.31
CA MET A 42 -4.42 7.74 -12.29
C MET A 42 -4.42 9.14 -12.92
N ALA A 43 -3.53 9.40 -13.87
CA ALA A 43 -3.50 10.68 -14.58
C ALA A 43 -4.81 10.91 -15.32
N HIS A 44 -5.33 9.91 -16.01
CA HIS A 44 -6.61 9.97 -16.72
C HIS A 44 -7.78 10.25 -15.78
N MET A 45 -7.85 9.57 -14.63
CA MET A 45 -8.86 9.85 -13.59
C MET A 45 -8.83 11.32 -13.15
N LEU A 46 -7.63 11.86 -12.87
CA LEU A 46 -7.45 13.27 -12.47
C LEU A 46 -7.83 14.26 -13.57
N GLU A 47 -7.59 13.92 -14.82
CA GLU A 47 -7.96 14.72 -16.00
C GLU A 47 -9.46 14.63 -16.32
N SER A 48 -10.10 13.50 -15.98
CA SER A 48 -11.54 13.30 -16.06
C SER A 48 -12.32 13.97 -14.93
N GLY A 49 -11.62 14.66 -14.00
CA GLY A 49 -12.25 15.43 -12.94
C GLY A 49 -12.49 14.66 -11.65
N ILE A 50 -12.00 13.41 -11.52
CA ILE A 50 -12.07 12.66 -10.27
C ILE A 50 -11.18 13.35 -9.23
N PRO A 51 -11.72 13.70 -8.03
CA PRO A 51 -10.96 14.36 -6.99
C PRO A 51 -9.79 13.48 -6.51
N GLN A 52 -8.64 14.10 -6.23
CA GLN A 52 -7.46 13.40 -5.71
C GLN A 52 -7.75 12.55 -4.46
N SER A 53 -8.61 13.04 -3.57
CA SER A 53 -9.00 12.37 -2.32
C SER A 53 -9.81 11.09 -2.55
N GLN A 54 -10.33 10.88 -3.75
CA GLN A 54 -11.07 9.67 -4.12
C GLN A 54 -10.20 8.64 -4.85
N ILE A 55 -8.91 8.92 -5.03
CA ILE A 55 -7.99 8.01 -5.70
C ILE A 55 -7.02 7.43 -4.67
N LEU A 56 -7.04 6.12 -4.55
CA LEU A 56 -6.11 5.34 -3.74
C LEU A 56 -5.33 4.38 -4.64
N ALA A 57 -4.01 4.47 -4.62
CA ALA A 57 -3.12 3.54 -5.30
C ALA A 57 -2.23 2.83 -4.28
N LEU A 58 -2.25 1.50 -4.31
CA LEU A 58 -1.49 0.67 -3.39
C LEU A 58 -0.44 -0.16 -4.14
N THR A 59 0.73 -0.29 -3.53
CA THR A 59 1.84 -1.08 -4.04
C THR A 59 2.58 -1.78 -2.90
N PHE A 60 3.56 -2.64 -3.21
CA PHE A 60 4.28 -3.40 -2.19
C PHE A 60 5.45 -2.66 -1.55
N THR A 61 6.11 -1.73 -2.26
CA THR A 61 7.30 -1.06 -1.74
C THR A 61 7.16 0.45 -1.68
N ASN A 62 7.77 1.07 -0.68
CA ASN A 62 7.80 2.52 -0.55
C ASN A 62 8.51 3.21 -1.75
N LYS A 63 9.50 2.54 -2.34
CA LYS A 63 10.17 3.00 -3.55
C LYS A 63 9.18 3.09 -4.71
N ALA A 64 8.44 2.00 -4.97
CA ALA A 64 7.44 1.98 -6.05
C ALA A 64 6.32 3.01 -5.83
N ALA A 65 5.86 3.21 -4.59
CA ALA A 65 4.88 4.24 -4.26
C ALA A 65 5.38 5.64 -4.62
N ARG A 66 6.61 5.98 -4.24
CA ARG A 66 7.23 7.27 -4.55
C ARG A 66 7.39 7.48 -6.06
N GLU A 67 7.98 6.51 -6.77
CA GLU A 67 8.15 6.58 -8.23
C GLU A 67 6.82 6.73 -8.95
N MET A 68 5.78 6.06 -8.48
CA MET A 68 4.43 6.15 -9.05
C MET A 68 3.85 7.55 -8.87
N ALA A 69 3.94 8.13 -7.66
CA ALA A 69 3.47 9.48 -7.37
C ALA A 69 4.22 10.54 -8.21
N GLU A 70 5.54 10.41 -8.34
CA GLU A 70 6.36 11.32 -9.16
C GLU A 70 5.93 11.29 -10.62
N ARG A 71 5.77 10.10 -11.20
CA ARG A 71 5.31 9.94 -12.60
C ARG A 71 3.94 10.53 -12.85
N VAL A 72 2.98 10.39 -11.90
CA VAL A 72 1.66 11.02 -12.02
C VAL A 72 1.77 12.53 -11.95
N LYS A 73 2.61 13.06 -11.05
CA LYS A 73 2.88 14.49 -10.91
C LYS A 73 3.49 15.09 -12.18
N GLU A 74 4.53 14.45 -12.73
CA GLU A 74 5.19 14.86 -13.97
C GLU A 74 4.19 14.90 -15.13
N ARG A 75 3.38 13.84 -15.25
CA ARG A 75 2.43 13.72 -16.34
C ARG A 75 1.28 14.74 -16.28
N THR A 76 0.75 14.97 -15.09
CA THR A 76 -0.40 15.86 -14.91
C THR A 76 -0.03 17.32 -14.70
N GLY A 77 1.21 17.61 -14.34
CA GLY A 77 1.65 18.94 -13.91
C GLY A 77 0.98 19.45 -12.63
N LYS A 78 0.20 18.59 -11.95
CA LYS A 78 -0.60 18.96 -10.77
C LYS A 78 0.18 18.73 -9.47
N LYS A 79 -0.10 19.55 -8.45
CA LYS A 79 0.32 19.23 -7.08
C LYS A 79 -0.58 18.11 -6.54
N LEU A 80 0.03 17.00 -6.12
CA LEU A 80 -0.68 15.80 -5.67
C LEU A 80 -0.74 15.74 -4.14
N GLN A 81 -1.39 16.69 -3.50
CA GLN A 81 -1.46 16.79 -2.03
C GLN A 81 -2.50 15.86 -1.40
N MET A 82 -3.56 15.54 -2.13
CA MET A 82 -4.69 14.72 -1.65
C MET A 82 -4.71 13.33 -2.27
N LEU A 83 -3.85 13.05 -3.25
CA LEU A 83 -3.73 11.73 -3.87
C LEU A 83 -3.02 10.78 -2.90
N THR A 84 -3.65 9.65 -2.60
CA THR A 84 -3.02 8.62 -1.77
C THR A 84 -2.32 7.58 -2.64
N VAL A 85 -0.99 7.57 -2.60
CA VAL A 85 -0.15 6.52 -3.18
C VAL A 85 0.71 5.94 -2.07
N SER A 86 0.51 4.68 -1.70
CA SER A 86 1.09 4.10 -0.49
C SER A 86 1.37 2.61 -0.64
N THR A 87 2.06 2.03 0.33
CA THR A 87 2.06 0.58 0.51
C THR A 87 0.82 0.14 1.28
N PHE A 88 0.41 -1.14 1.13
CA PHE A 88 -0.68 -1.71 1.92
C PHE A 88 -0.45 -1.52 3.43
N HIS A 89 0.76 -1.82 3.91
CA HIS A 89 1.11 -1.67 5.33
C HIS A 89 1.01 -0.22 5.80
N ALA A 90 1.61 0.72 5.08
CA ALA A 90 1.57 2.13 5.48
C ALA A 90 0.14 2.71 5.43
N PHE A 91 -0.67 2.29 4.46
CA PHE A 91 -2.08 2.67 4.39
C PHE A 91 -2.89 2.06 5.54
N GLY A 92 -2.68 0.77 5.86
CA GLY A 92 -3.31 0.11 7.00
C GLY A 92 -2.98 0.80 8.34
N VAL A 93 -1.72 1.17 8.54
CA VAL A 93 -1.30 1.95 9.73
C VAL A 93 -2.03 3.28 9.80
N ARG A 94 -2.21 3.99 8.69
CA ARG A 94 -2.93 5.26 8.66
C ARG A 94 -4.39 5.07 9.08
N ILE A 95 -5.08 4.07 8.54
CA ILE A 95 -6.46 3.73 8.92
C ILE A 95 -6.53 3.40 10.41
N LEU A 96 -5.63 2.54 10.91
CA LEU A 96 -5.61 2.18 12.32
C LEU A 96 -5.34 3.39 13.24
N ARG A 97 -4.48 4.31 12.84
CA ARG A 97 -4.25 5.55 13.61
C ARG A 97 -5.49 6.43 13.70
N GLU A 98 -6.32 6.43 12.65
CA GLU A 98 -7.54 7.23 12.61
C GLU A 98 -8.71 6.54 13.34
N ASP A 99 -8.88 5.23 13.20
CA ASP A 99 -10.12 4.53 13.57
C ASP A 99 -9.97 3.41 14.63
N ILE A 100 -8.76 3.06 15.07
CA ILE A 100 -8.55 1.93 15.98
C ILE A 100 -9.27 2.08 17.33
N HIS A 101 -9.53 3.32 17.74
CA HIS A 101 -10.29 3.64 18.95
C HIS A 101 -11.72 3.06 18.92
N ARG A 102 -12.31 2.85 17.73
CA ARG A 102 -13.62 2.20 17.55
C ARG A 102 -13.61 0.73 17.95
N LEU A 103 -12.43 0.11 17.97
CA LEU A 103 -12.20 -1.26 18.43
C LEU A 103 -11.78 -1.31 19.91
N GLY A 104 -11.78 -0.18 20.62
CA GLY A 104 -11.38 -0.07 22.03
C GLY A 104 -9.87 -0.01 22.26
N TRP A 105 -9.06 0.14 21.21
CA TRP A 105 -7.60 0.23 21.30
C TRP A 105 -7.13 1.68 21.22
N ARG A 106 -5.89 1.92 21.66
CA ARG A 106 -5.26 3.25 21.60
C ARG A 106 -4.59 3.47 20.25
N ASP A 107 -4.60 4.69 19.77
CA ASP A 107 -3.98 5.11 18.51
C ASP A 107 -2.44 5.20 18.57
N ASN A 108 -1.87 5.24 19.78
CA ASN A 108 -0.42 5.29 20.02
C ASN A 108 0.26 3.91 20.04
N PHE A 109 -0.29 2.93 19.33
CA PHE A 109 0.31 1.59 19.21
C PHE A 109 1.66 1.61 18.50
N SER A 110 2.53 0.66 18.86
CA SER A 110 3.76 0.34 18.15
C SER A 110 3.53 -0.79 17.14
N ILE A 111 4.28 -0.76 16.05
CA ILE A 111 4.29 -1.85 15.06
C ILE A 111 5.51 -2.69 15.37
N TYR A 112 5.29 -3.94 15.71
CA TYR A 112 6.34 -4.90 15.98
C TYR A 112 6.59 -5.74 14.72
N ASP A 113 7.85 -5.88 14.37
CA ASP A 113 8.28 -6.91 13.42
C ASP A 113 8.52 -8.25 14.14
N ASP A 114 8.94 -9.27 13.39
CA ASP A 114 9.22 -10.58 13.95
C ASP A 114 10.36 -10.56 14.98
N VAL A 115 11.33 -9.67 14.82
CA VAL A 115 12.45 -9.52 15.75
C VAL A 115 11.96 -8.91 17.06
N ASP A 116 11.18 -7.85 16.98
CA ASP A 116 10.58 -7.17 18.15
C ASP A 116 9.67 -8.14 18.92
N ARG A 117 8.80 -8.87 18.22
CA ARG A 117 7.91 -9.87 18.80
C ARG A 117 8.69 -10.95 19.54
N ASN A 118 9.71 -11.50 18.90
CA ASN A 118 10.53 -12.56 19.47
C ASN A 118 11.31 -12.05 20.70
N GLN A 119 11.77 -10.81 20.65
CA GLN A 119 12.44 -10.20 21.80
C GLN A 119 11.47 -10.02 22.98
N LEU A 120 10.26 -9.54 22.73
CA LEU A 120 9.23 -9.40 23.76
C LEU A 120 8.88 -10.73 24.43
N ILE A 121 8.75 -11.81 23.63
CA ILE A 121 8.50 -13.16 24.17
C ILE A 121 9.64 -13.62 25.08
N LYS A 122 10.90 -13.37 24.68
CA LYS A 122 12.07 -13.71 25.50
C LYS A 122 12.09 -12.90 26.80
N ASP A 123 11.78 -11.64 26.75
CA ASP A 123 11.79 -10.76 27.92
C ASP A 123 10.68 -11.16 28.92
N ALA A 124 9.47 -11.40 28.43
CA ALA A 124 8.37 -11.91 29.24
C ALA A 124 8.69 -13.30 29.84
N GLY A 125 9.33 -14.19 29.06
CA GLY A 125 9.78 -15.49 29.55
C GLY A 125 10.78 -15.38 30.70
N ARG A 126 11.74 -14.45 30.62
CA ARG A 126 12.70 -14.20 31.70
C ARG A 126 12.02 -13.67 32.96
N GLU A 127 11.07 -12.75 32.81
CA GLU A 127 10.29 -12.23 33.94
C GLU A 127 9.50 -13.32 34.66
N LEU A 128 9.02 -14.32 33.92
CA LEU A 128 8.31 -15.49 34.44
C LEU A 128 9.25 -16.62 34.95
N GLY A 129 10.58 -16.41 34.88
CA GLY A 129 11.57 -17.37 35.38
C GLY A 129 11.88 -18.54 34.43
N PHE A 130 11.46 -18.48 33.18
CA PHE A 130 11.84 -19.50 32.18
C PHE A 130 13.30 -19.32 31.74
N THR A 131 14.01 -20.45 31.58
CA THR A 131 15.33 -20.46 30.94
C THR A 131 15.18 -20.33 29.43
N GLN A 132 16.22 -19.85 28.76
CA GLN A 132 16.18 -19.65 27.29
C GLN A 132 15.94 -20.98 26.54
N ASP A 133 16.47 -22.08 27.05
CA ASP A 133 16.33 -23.41 26.45
C ASP A 133 14.92 -24.00 26.63
N ALA A 134 14.15 -23.51 27.60
CA ALA A 134 12.79 -23.99 27.88
C ALA A 134 11.72 -23.20 27.10
N LEU A 135 12.11 -22.12 26.39
CA LEU A 135 11.19 -21.22 25.74
C LEU A 135 11.26 -21.35 24.20
N ASP A 136 10.31 -22.07 23.62
CA ASP A 136 10.16 -22.10 22.17
C ASP A 136 9.45 -20.80 21.68
N VAL A 137 10.29 -19.79 21.39
CA VAL A 137 9.85 -18.46 20.98
C VAL A 137 9.04 -18.50 19.68
N TYR A 138 9.39 -19.40 18.75
CA TYR A 138 8.68 -19.54 17.48
C TYR A 138 7.30 -20.17 17.66
N MET A 139 7.21 -21.22 18.48
CA MET A 139 5.93 -21.85 18.80
C MET A 139 4.98 -20.86 19.47
N ILE A 140 5.47 -20.12 20.46
CA ILE A 140 4.69 -19.10 21.17
C ILE A 140 4.26 -17.98 20.22
N GLY A 141 5.18 -17.48 19.38
CA GLY A 141 4.88 -16.46 18.39
C GLY A 141 3.79 -16.88 17.40
N ASN A 142 3.81 -18.14 16.95
CA ASN A 142 2.79 -18.71 16.08
C ASN A 142 1.44 -18.87 16.78
N LEU A 143 1.41 -19.22 18.06
CA LEU A 143 0.17 -19.31 18.83
C LEU A 143 -0.53 -17.93 18.89
N PHE A 144 0.21 -16.87 19.17
CA PHE A 144 -0.33 -15.52 19.19
C PHE A 144 -0.78 -15.00 17.82
N SER A 145 -0.20 -15.49 16.74
CA SER A 145 -0.60 -15.09 15.36
C SER A 145 -1.88 -15.79 14.88
N ASN A 146 -2.34 -16.83 15.58
CA ASN A 146 -3.53 -17.63 15.25
C ASN A 146 -4.76 -17.30 16.11
N ILE A 147 -4.65 -16.31 17.00
CA ILE A 147 -5.75 -15.75 17.80
C ILE A 147 -6.29 -14.48 17.12
#